data_c607c27640308211a33a4bb9c510a9ea
#
_entry.id   c607c27640308211a33a4bb9c510a9ea
#
_cell.length_a   1.000
_cell.length_b   1.000
_cell.length_c   1.000
_cell.angle_alpha   90.00
_cell.angle_beta   90.00
_cell.angle_gamma   90.00
#
_symmetry.space_group_name_H-M   'P 1'
#
loop_
_entity.id
_entity.type
_entity.pdbx_description
1 polymer ?
#
loop_
_entity_poly.entity_id
_entity_poly.type
_entity_poly.pdbx_seq_one_letter_code
_entity_poly.pdbx_strand_id
1 'polypeptide(L)'
;MKKILSFDESLNLTHKQTINYYRNYINKGLATAFRILGLNILDIKSANGCTLELSNGDKILDFTSGIGVLALGHNHKKIIDVERKFQDLNIVDTQKFGPNKLQAALAYNLSQLLPEDLEVSFFAVSGAESVEAAIKLSTMAKGNKAKYFISATEGYHGKTLGALSLTDTENFSEGFHVGLPKENTIKIDYNNIQSYKDIILELSKEKIIAIIVEPIQGQIVEVAKKNYLKEICEISNQNNIIVIFDEIKCGLGRSGNLFSFLDDDCVPDIITTSKALGGGKNAISAMIARKKLFNKAYGSINKSTLHTTTFFGLGEACATAIETLNIISDEKFLEVIKKKSQFTFQELDKLKDKYPKYIKSIKGKGLFIGIEFDFDNIISNILFKKIKIPFIKNIKTVLMGAIVREFLHEHKILLQFNNSQPETLVFLPPLIISQEEIITFIEATKKILEKGLLNIFAKFIVGNIKI
;
A
#
# COMPACT_ATOMS: atom_id res chain seq x y z
N MET A 1 -25.18 11.81 -32.64
CA MET A 1 -24.77 11.52 -31.26
C MET A 1 -23.43 10.83 -31.28
N LYS A 2 -22.51 11.16 -30.36
CA LYS A 2 -21.25 10.39 -30.20
C LYS A 2 -21.62 8.99 -29.72
N LYS A 3 -21.07 7.96 -30.36
CA LYS A 3 -21.33 6.56 -29.99
C LYS A 3 -20.57 6.25 -28.69
N ILE A 4 -21.24 5.65 -27.71
CA ILE A 4 -20.62 5.04 -26.51
C ILE A 4 -20.32 3.57 -26.81
N LEU A 5 -19.27 3.04 -26.21
CA LEU A 5 -18.91 1.62 -26.35
C LEU A 5 -19.79 0.77 -25.43
N SER A 6 -20.29 -0.36 -25.94
CA SER A 6 -20.85 -1.42 -25.11
C SER A 6 -19.74 -2.16 -24.34
N PHE A 7 -20.12 -3.03 -23.39
CA PHE A 7 -19.17 -3.88 -22.68
C PHE A 7 -18.35 -4.75 -23.65
N ASP A 8 -19.02 -5.42 -24.59
CA ASP A 8 -18.35 -6.30 -25.59
C ASP A 8 -17.44 -5.51 -26.53
N GLU A 9 -17.86 -4.32 -26.98
CA GLU A 9 -17.01 -3.44 -27.79
C GLU A 9 -15.77 -2.99 -26.99
N SER A 10 -15.93 -2.77 -25.69
CA SER A 10 -14.82 -2.38 -24.81
C SER A 10 -13.79 -3.52 -24.61
N LEU A 11 -14.26 -4.76 -24.51
CA LEU A 11 -13.37 -5.95 -24.46
C LEU A 11 -12.62 -6.20 -25.78
N ASN A 12 -13.17 -5.77 -26.91
CA ASN A 12 -12.59 -5.95 -28.25
C ASN A 12 -11.72 -4.76 -28.69
N LEU A 13 -11.40 -3.81 -27.80
CA LEU A 13 -10.44 -2.76 -28.11
C LEU A 13 -9.07 -3.35 -28.43
N THR A 14 -8.50 -2.95 -29.56
CA THR A 14 -7.10 -3.27 -29.83
C THR A 14 -6.19 -2.58 -28.82
N HIS A 15 -5.03 -3.18 -28.54
CA HIS A 15 -4.05 -2.59 -27.63
C HIS A 15 -3.68 -1.14 -28.00
N LYS A 16 -3.54 -0.85 -29.32
CA LYS A 16 -3.31 0.51 -29.82
C LYS A 16 -4.44 1.48 -29.48
N GLN A 17 -5.70 1.05 -29.60
CA GLN A 17 -6.86 1.84 -29.21
C GLN A 17 -6.88 2.09 -27.70
N THR A 18 -6.60 1.05 -26.89
CA THR A 18 -6.51 1.15 -25.43
C THR A 18 -5.48 2.21 -25.00
N ILE A 19 -4.25 2.15 -25.55
CA ILE A 19 -3.21 3.14 -25.26
C ILE A 19 -3.64 4.55 -25.68
N ASN A 20 -4.28 4.69 -26.86
CA ASN A 20 -4.75 5.97 -27.35
C ASN A 20 -5.87 6.56 -26.47
N TYR A 21 -6.84 5.73 -26.06
CA TYR A 21 -7.92 6.17 -25.17
C TYR A 21 -7.38 6.53 -23.78
N TYR A 22 -6.47 5.72 -23.24
CA TYR A 22 -5.80 6.01 -21.97
C TYR A 22 -5.11 7.38 -22.00
N ARG A 23 -4.34 7.65 -23.07
CA ARG A 23 -3.64 8.92 -23.27
C ARG A 23 -4.57 10.12 -23.38
N ASN A 24 -5.68 9.97 -24.10
CA ASN A 24 -6.56 11.09 -24.44
C ASN A 24 -7.65 11.33 -23.38
N TYR A 25 -8.11 10.29 -22.69
CA TYR A 25 -9.26 10.38 -21.81
C TYR A 25 -8.97 10.06 -20.33
N ILE A 26 -7.76 9.59 -20.02
CA ILE A 26 -7.34 9.34 -18.63
C ILE A 26 -6.18 10.27 -18.26
N ASN A 27 -4.94 9.99 -18.76
CA ASN A 27 -3.79 10.82 -18.44
C ASN A 27 -2.65 10.66 -19.45
N LYS A 28 -2.33 11.74 -20.19
CA LYS A 28 -1.26 11.76 -21.18
C LYS A 28 0.13 11.55 -20.56
N GLY A 29 0.39 12.15 -19.40
CA GLY A 29 1.66 12.03 -18.68
C GLY A 29 1.91 10.60 -18.21
N LEU A 30 0.88 9.98 -17.61
CA LEU A 30 0.96 8.60 -17.13
C LEU A 30 1.16 7.60 -18.29
N ALA A 31 0.44 7.77 -19.41
CA ALA A 31 0.64 6.95 -20.61
C ALA A 31 2.09 7.08 -21.16
N THR A 32 2.69 8.26 -21.05
CA THR A 32 4.10 8.47 -21.44
C THR A 32 5.04 7.76 -20.47
N ALA A 33 4.80 7.84 -19.16
CA ALA A 33 5.59 7.14 -18.16
C ALA A 33 5.55 5.61 -18.37
N PHE A 34 4.37 5.05 -18.63
CA PHE A 34 4.21 3.62 -18.95
C PHE A 34 5.06 3.21 -20.15
N ARG A 35 5.09 4.03 -21.21
CA ARG A 35 5.92 3.77 -22.39
C ARG A 35 7.41 3.77 -22.03
N ILE A 36 7.88 4.76 -21.28
CA ILE A 36 9.30 4.86 -20.86
C ILE A 36 9.70 3.64 -20.03
N LEU A 37 8.88 3.23 -19.08
CA LEU A 37 9.11 2.06 -18.24
C LEU A 37 8.90 0.73 -18.97
N GLY A 38 8.43 0.75 -20.22
CA GLY A 38 8.16 -0.45 -21.00
C GLY A 38 6.89 -1.20 -20.61
N LEU A 39 6.04 -0.60 -19.76
CA LEU A 39 4.77 -1.19 -19.30
C LEU A 39 3.69 -1.22 -20.40
N ASN A 40 3.91 -0.51 -21.49
CA ASN A 40 3.02 -0.49 -22.64
C ASN A 40 2.95 -1.83 -23.42
N ILE A 41 3.75 -2.85 -23.03
CA ILE A 41 3.63 -4.20 -23.56
C ILE A 41 2.54 -5.02 -22.87
N LEU A 42 2.00 -4.53 -21.75
CA LEU A 42 1.04 -5.24 -20.91
C LEU A 42 -0.36 -5.21 -21.53
N ASP A 43 -0.54 -5.93 -22.63
CA ASP A 43 -1.84 -6.25 -23.21
C ASP A 43 -2.39 -7.51 -22.54
N ILE A 44 -2.97 -7.33 -21.35
CA ILE A 44 -3.38 -8.43 -20.47
C ILE A 44 -4.70 -9.02 -20.96
N LYS A 45 -4.67 -10.31 -21.31
CA LYS A 45 -5.84 -11.09 -21.70
C LYS A 45 -6.55 -11.73 -20.52
N SER A 46 -5.78 -12.28 -19.59
CA SER A 46 -6.30 -12.96 -18.40
C SER A 46 -5.30 -12.90 -17.25
N ALA A 47 -5.76 -13.20 -16.02
CA ALA A 47 -4.90 -13.29 -14.86
C ALA A 47 -5.40 -14.36 -13.88
N ASN A 48 -4.48 -15.09 -13.26
CA ASN A 48 -4.80 -16.09 -12.24
C ASN A 48 -3.64 -16.23 -11.23
N GLY A 49 -3.96 -16.25 -9.94
CA GLY A 49 -2.94 -16.36 -8.90
C GLY A 49 -1.91 -15.24 -9.00
N CYS A 50 -0.64 -15.59 -9.20
CA CYS A 50 0.46 -14.62 -9.37
C CYS A 50 0.78 -14.32 -10.84
N THR A 51 0.01 -14.84 -11.81
CA THR A 51 0.37 -14.80 -13.22
C THR A 51 -0.62 -13.95 -14.03
N LEU A 52 -0.07 -13.06 -14.85
CA LEU A 52 -0.77 -12.35 -15.93
C LEU A 52 -0.47 -13.06 -17.27
N GLU A 53 -1.50 -13.30 -18.07
CA GLU A 53 -1.35 -13.80 -19.44
C GLU A 53 -1.63 -12.66 -20.43
N LEU A 54 -0.69 -12.39 -21.31
CA LEU A 54 -0.81 -11.38 -22.35
C LEU A 54 -1.51 -11.95 -23.61
N SER A 55 -2.03 -11.07 -24.45
CA SER A 55 -2.69 -11.44 -25.72
C SER A 55 -1.77 -12.18 -26.69
N ASN A 56 -0.45 -12.00 -26.58
CA ASN A 56 0.55 -12.73 -27.37
C ASN A 56 0.94 -14.10 -26.79
N GLY A 57 0.33 -14.51 -25.66
CA GLY A 57 0.61 -15.77 -24.98
C GLY A 57 1.74 -15.71 -23.94
N ASP A 58 2.45 -14.60 -23.80
CA ASP A 58 3.47 -14.43 -22.75
C ASP A 58 2.82 -14.47 -21.37
N LYS A 59 3.50 -15.12 -20.42
CA LYS A 59 3.12 -15.13 -19.00
C LYS A 59 4.07 -14.27 -18.19
N ILE A 60 3.50 -13.38 -17.37
CA ILE A 60 4.24 -12.46 -16.52
C ILE A 60 3.89 -12.72 -15.06
N LEU A 61 4.90 -12.89 -14.21
CA LEU A 61 4.71 -12.99 -12.78
C LEU A 61 4.48 -11.59 -12.18
N ASP A 62 3.37 -11.42 -11.46
CA ASP A 62 3.03 -10.16 -10.79
C ASP A 62 3.57 -10.12 -9.36
N PHE A 63 4.66 -9.37 -9.18
CA PHE A 63 5.23 -9.07 -7.87
C PHE A 63 4.80 -7.71 -7.33
N THR A 64 3.76 -7.09 -7.92
CA THR A 64 3.18 -5.84 -7.42
C THR A 64 1.90 -6.08 -6.62
N SER A 65 1.21 -7.18 -6.92
CA SER A 65 -0.14 -7.51 -6.39
C SER A 65 -1.10 -6.31 -6.42
N GLY A 66 -1.06 -5.48 -7.48
CA GLY A 66 -1.87 -4.26 -7.56
C GLY A 66 -1.58 -3.27 -6.42
N ILE A 67 -0.31 -3.12 -6.05
CA ILE A 67 0.16 -2.31 -4.89
C ILE A 67 -0.37 -2.87 -3.55
N GLY A 68 -0.38 -4.21 -3.44
CA GLY A 68 -0.79 -4.91 -2.22
C GLY A 68 -2.30 -5.18 -2.08
N VAL A 69 -3.09 -4.90 -3.12
CA VAL A 69 -4.54 -5.18 -3.14
C VAL A 69 -4.83 -6.67 -3.32
N LEU A 70 -4.06 -7.32 -4.17
CA LEU A 70 -4.24 -8.72 -4.57
C LEU A 70 -3.49 -9.68 -3.63
N ALA A 71 -3.74 -9.59 -2.34
CA ALA A 71 -3.08 -10.46 -1.35
C ALA A 71 -3.33 -11.95 -1.62
N LEU A 72 -4.53 -12.32 -2.07
CA LEU A 72 -4.90 -13.67 -2.44
C LEU A 72 -4.64 -13.99 -3.92
N GLY A 73 -3.96 -13.09 -4.65
CA GLY A 73 -3.72 -13.23 -6.09
C GLY A 73 -4.93 -12.86 -6.94
N HIS A 74 -4.72 -12.93 -8.26
CA HIS A 74 -5.76 -12.64 -9.24
C HIS A 74 -6.81 -13.75 -9.25
N ASN A 75 -8.08 -13.37 -9.29
CA ASN A 75 -9.22 -14.28 -9.47
C ASN A 75 -9.25 -15.47 -8.49
N HIS A 76 -9.00 -15.21 -7.20
CA HIS A 76 -9.01 -16.23 -6.18
C HIS A 76 -10.38 -16.95 -6.11
N LYS A 77 -10.36 -18.29 -6.24
CA LYS A 77 -11.58 -19.10 -6.41
C LYS A 77 -12.63 -18.84 -5.33
N LYS A 78 -12.27 -18.88 -4.05
CA LYS A 78 -13.22 -18.68 -2.95
C LYS A 78 -13.87 -17.29 -2.97
N ILE A 79 -13.13 -16.25 -3.38
CA ILE A 79 -13.68 -14.89 -3.50
C ILE A 79 -14.70 -14.83 -4.64
N ILE A 80 -14.37 -15.39 -5.82
CA ILE A 80 -15.30 -15.49 -6.96
C ILE A 80 -16.54 -16.30 -6.59
N ASP A 81 -16.38 -17.41 -5.87
CA ASP A 81 -17.51 -18.25 -5.45
C ASP A 81 -18.46 -17.48 -4.51
N VAL A 82 -17.94 -16.62 -3.64
CA VAL A 82 -18.76 -15.73 -2.78
C VAL A 82 -19.48 -14.67 -3.59
N GLU A 83 -18.82 -14.03 -4.58
CA GLU A 83 -19.48 -13.06 -5.48
C GLU A 83 -20.63 -13.71 -6.24
N ARG A 84 -20.41 -14.88 -6.83
CA ARG A 84 -21.47 -15.63 -7.55
C ARG A 84 -22.62 -15.97 -6.62
N LYS A 85 -22.31 -16.49 -5.41
CA LYS A 85 -23.33 -16.82 -4.42
C LYS A 85 -24.14 -15.58 -4.00
N PHE A 86 -23.50 -14.42 -3.86
CA PHE A 86 -24.17 -13.17 -3.53
C PHE A 86 -25.20 -12.80 -4.62
N GLN A 87 -24.80 -12.90 -5.89
CA GLN A 87 -25.64 -12.64 -7.05
C GLN A 87 -26.80 -13.65 -7.17
N ASP A 88 -26.50 -14.95 -7.07
CA ASP A 88 -27.50 -16.04 -7.18
C ASP A 88 -28.59 -15.95 -6.10
N LEU A 89 -28.26 -15.49 -4.92
CA LEU A 89 -29.20 -15.29 -3.80
C LEU A 89 -29.98 -13.98 -3.89
N ASN A 90 -29.75 -13.13 -4.90
CA ASN A 90 -30.38 -11.81 -5.07
C ASN A 90 -30.33 -10.98 -3.78
N ILE A 91 -29.18 -10.98 -3.09
CA ILE A 91 -28.97 -10.20 -1.87
C ILE A 91 -28.96 -8.72 -2.24
N VAL A 92 -29.54 -7.88 -1.37
CA VAL A 92 -29.58 -6.42 -1.62
C VAL A 92 -28.19 -5.83 -1.78
N ASP A 93 -27.96 -5.12 -2.88
CA ASP A 93 -26.65 -4.54 -3.22
C ASP A 93 -26.20 -3.47 -2.22
N THR A 94 -27.08 -2.54 -1.92
CA THR A 94 -26.80 -1.43 -1.02
C THR A 94 -27.95 -1.19 -0.06
N GLN A 95 -27.69 -1.42 1.23
CA GLN A 95 -28.67 -1.15 2.28
C GLN A 95 -28.15 -0.06 3.22
N LYS A 96 -28.64 1.17 3.01
CA LYS A 96 -28.28 2.31 3.86
C LYS A 96 -29.29 2.59 4.95
N PHE A 97 -30.56 2.24 4.74
CA PHE A 97 -31.62 2.42 5.71
C PHE A 97 -31.92 1.09 6.39
N GLY A 98 -31.70 1.05 7.71
CA GLY A 98 -31.83 -0.15 8.52
C GLY A 98 -30.52 -0.98 8.62
N PRO A 99 -30.51 -1.98 9.51
CA PRO A 99 -29.33 -2.82 9.73
C PRO A 99 -29.02 -3.71 8.52
N ASN A 100 -27.78 -3.66 8.04
CA ASN A 100 -27.27 -4.55 7.00
C ASN A 100 -26.56 -5.75 7.65
N LYS A 101 -27.01 -6.97 7.33
CA LYS A 101 -26.47 -8.21 7.92
C LYS A 101 -25.01 -8.43 7.62
N LEU A 102 -24.58 -8.24 6.37
CA LEU A 102 -23.19 -8.50 5.95
C LEU A 102 -22.23 -7.46 6.54
N GLN A 103 -22.65 -6.20 6.60
CA GLN A 103 -21.89 -5.16 7.25
C GLN A 103 -21.74 -5.43 8.76
N ALA A 104 -22.82 -5.80 9.44
CA ALA A 104 -22.77 -6.13 10.85
C ALA A 104 -21.89 -7.36 11.14
N ALA A 105 -21.97 -8.40 10.29
CA ALA A 105 -21.13 -9.58 10.39
C ALA A 105 -19.64 -9.24 10.14
N LEU A 106 -19.32 -8.39 9.16
CA LEU A 106 -17.97 -7.96 8.91
C LEU A 106 -17.38 -7.16 10.09
N ALA A 107 -18.18 -6.24 10.68
CA ALA A 107 -17.77 -5.50 11.87
C ALA A 107 -17.53 -6.43 13.07
N TYR A 108 -18.43 -7.40 13.29
CA TYR A 108 -18.26 -8.43 14.32
C TYR A 108 -16.98 -9.24 14.08
N ASN A 109 -16.74 -9.74 12.86
CA ASN A 109 -15.53 -10.51 12.56
C ASN A 109 -14.25 -9.71 12.83
N LEU A 110 -14.21 -8.44 12.43
CA LEU A 110 -13.06 -7.56 12.71
C LEU A 110 -12.84 -7.39 14.22
N SER A 111 -13.92 -7.23 15.01
CA SER A 111 -13.80 -7.10 16.46
C SER A 111 -13.30 -8.38 17.14
N GLN A 112 -13.57 -9.58 16.56
CA GLN A 112 -13.05 -10.85 17.09
C GLN A 112 -11.58 -11.09 16.74
N LEU A 113 -11.05 -10.39 15.75
CA LEU A 113 -9.67 -10.53 15.26
C LEU A 113 -8.72 -9.47 15.84
N LEU A 114 -9.25 -8.52 16.60
CA LEU A 114 -8.51 -7.41 17.16
C LEU A 114 -8.49 -7.46 18.70
N PRO A 115 -7.40 -6.99 19.32
CA PRO A 115 -7.27 -7.00 20.77
C PRO A 115 -8.09 -5.92 21.46
N GLU A 116 -8.32 -6.13 22.76
CA GLU A 116 -8.98 -5.22 23.68
C GLU A 116 -10.36 -4.73 23.18
N ASP A 117 -10.60 -3.42 23.21
CA ASP A 117 -11.84 -2.75 22.84
C ASP A 117 -11.78 -2.06 21.46
N LEU A 118 -10.89 -2.49 20.56
CA LEU A 118 -10.92 -2.16 19.13
C LEU A 118 -12.08 -2.87 18.43
N GLU A 119 -13.30 -2.35 18.65
CA GLU A 119 -14.53 -3.09 18.31
C GLU A 119 -15.40 -2.39 17.27
N VAL A 120 -15.33 -1.06 17.15
CA VAL A 120 -16.29 -0.31 16.34
C VAL A 120 -15.71 0.05 15.00
N SER A 121 -16.31 -0.50 13.94
CA SER A 121 -15.88 -0.28 12.57
C SER A 121 -16.72 0.77 11.85
N PHE A 122 -16.05 1.63 11.09
CA PHE A 122 -16.64 2.48 10.07
C PHE A 122 -16.09 2.03 8.70
N PHE A 123 -16.98 1.70 7.78
CA PHE A 123 -16.59 1.23 6.45
C PHE A 123 -16.66 2.37 5.41
N ALA A 124 -15.72 2.32 4.45
CA ALA A 124 -15.66 3.21 3.31
C ALA A 124 -15.10 2.45 2.09
N VAL A 125 -14.87 3.14 0.98
CA VAL A 125 -14.44 2.51 -0.27
C VAL A 125 -12.92 2.45 -0.39
N SER A 126 -12.22 3.50 0.04
CA SER A 126 -10.77 3.63 -0.13
C SER A 126 -10.03 3.78 1.20
N GLY A 127 -8.74 3.39 1.21
CA GLY A 127 -7.88 3.60 2.38
C GLY A 127 -7.79 5.08 2.79
N ALA A 128 -7.74 6.00 1.83
CA ALA A 128 -7.74 7.42 2.15
C ALA A 128 -9.02 7.86 2.89
N GLU A 129 -10.19 7.31 2.54
CA GLU A 129 -11.43 7.58 3.29
C GLU A 129 -11.41 7.00 4.70
N SER A 130 -10.78 5.86 4.94
CA SER A 130 -10.61 5.34 6.30
C SER A 130 -9.67 6.22 7.14
N VAL A 131 -8.65 6.83 6.52
CA VAL A 131 -7.80 7.83 7.19
C VAL A 131 -8.58 9.12 7.47
N GLU A 132 -9.40 9.62 6.52
CA GLU A 132 -10.30 10.77 6.75
C GLU A 132 -11.29 10.50 7.90
N ALA A 133 -11.79 9.25 8.00
CA ALA A 133 -12.64 8.82 9.11
C ALA A 133 -11.88 8.89 10.45
N ALA A 134 -10.64 8.44 10.49
CA ALA A 134 -9.78 8.51 11.68
C ALA A 134 -9.46 9.96 12.08
N ILE A 135 -9.18 10.85 11.13
CA ILE A 135 -9.00 12.29 11.35
C ILE A 135 -10.25 12.90 11.98
N LYS A 136 -11.42 12.66 11.38
CA LYS A 136 -12.70 13.22 11.88
C LYS A 136 -13.10 12.67 13.23
N LEU A 137 -12.95 11.36 13.46
CA LEU A 137 -13.21 10.74 14.77
C LEU A 137 -12.34 11.34 15.85
N SER A 138 -11.04 11.44 15.60
CA SER A 138 -10.06 11.99 16.53
C SER A 138 -10.35 13.46 16.86
N THR A 139 -10.66 14.28 15.85
CA THR A 139 -11.02 15.68 16.01
C THR A 139 -12.26 15.84 16.89
N MET A 140 -13.33 15.07 16.60
CA MET A 140 -14.57 15.11 17.39
C MET A 140 -14.37 14.66 18.82
N ALA A 141 -13.56 13.63 19.06
CA ALA A 141 -13.31 13.10 20.39
C ALA A 141 -12.45 14.05 21.24
N LYS A 142 -11.54 14.83 20.63
CA LYS A 142 -10.67 15.79 21.33
C LYS A 142 -11.34 17.15 21.54
N GLY A 143 -12.25 17.55 20.64
CA GLY A 143 -12.92 18.84 20.68
C GLY A 143 -12.05 20.02 20.25
N ASN A 144 -12.60 21.24 20.33
CA ASN A 144 -12.07 22.44 19.68
C ASN A 144 -10.74 22.99 20.25
N LYS A 145 -10.25 22.49 21.38
CA LYS A 145 -9.00 22.99 21.99
C LYS A 145 -7.76 22.38 21.35
N ALA A 146 -7.87 21.16 20.84
CA ALA A 146 -6.79 20.47 20.14
C ALA A 146 -6.84 20.76 18.65
N LYS A 147 -5.68 20.90 18.01
CA LYS A 147 -5.58 21.24 16.58
C LYS A 147 -4.45 20.55 15.84
N TYR A 148 -3.45 19.98 16.53
CA TYR A 148 -2.29 19.38 15.87
C TYR A 148 -2.46 17.90 15.62
N PHE A 149 -2.13 17.49 14.40
CA PHE A 149 -1.88 16.10 14.05
C PHE A 149 -0.38 15.86 13.86
N ILE A 150 0.09 14.73 14.33
CA ILE A 150 1.48 14.30 14.15
C ILE A 150 1.52 13.12 13.19
N SER A 151 2.42 13.13 12.24
CA SER A 151 2.73 11.98 11.37
C SER A 151 4.23 11.82 11.20
N ALA A 152 4.69 10.67 10.73
CA ALA A 152 6.11 10.42 10.54
C ALA A 152 6.61 10.93 9.18
N THR A 153 7.89 11.31 9.12
CA THR A 153 8.60 11.55 7.86
C THR A 153 8.52 10.34 6.94
N GLU A 154 8.45 10.56 5.63
CA GLU A 154 8.25 9.53 4.59
C GLU A 154 6.96 8.70 4.72
N GLY A 155 6.03 9.10 5.61
CA GLY A 155 4.74 8.45 5.79
C GLY A 155 3.78 8.69 4.62
N TYR A 156 2.94 7.69 4.33
CA TYR A 156 1.93 7.78 3.27
C TYR A 156 0.56 7.33 3.76
N HIS A 157 -0.38 8.27 3.82
CA HIS A 157 -1.73 8.03 4.37
C HIS A 157 -2.86 8.24 3.36
N GLY A 158 -2.54 8.62 2.12
CA GLY A 158 -3.51 8.83 1.05
C GLY A 158 -3.36 10.14 0.31
N LYS A 159 -4.26 10.38 -0.64
CA LYS A 159 -4.25 11.56 -1.54
C LYS A 159 -5.56 12.36 -1.53
N THR A 160 -6.51 12.06 -0.65
CA THR A 160 -7.58 13.00 -0.30
C THR A 160 -7.00 14.13 0.54
N LEU A 161 -7.62 15.29 0.57
CA LEU A 161 -7.00 16.50 1.12
C LEU A 161 -6.55 16.36 2.57
N GLY A 162 -7.36 15.78 3.46
CA GLY A 162 -6.98 15.54 4.84
C GLY A 162 -5.87 14.48 4.98
N ALA A 163 -6.03 13.34 4.31
CA ALA A 163 -5.00 12.28 4.31
C ALA A 163 -3.68 12.74 3.66
N LEU A 164 -3.76 13.56 2.60
CA LEU A 164 -2.60 14.15 1.94
C LEU A 164 -1.83 15.09 2.87
N SER A 165 -2.52 15.83 3.73
CA SER A 165 -1.88 16.71 4.72
C SER A 165 -1.01 15.94 5.73
N LEU A 166 -1.33 14.66 5.98
CA LEU A 166 -0.55 13.77 6.85
C LEU A 166 0.51 12.96 6.10
N THR A 167 0.42 12.88 4.77
CA THR A 167 1.42 12.24 3.91
C THR A 167 2.66 13.14 3.82
N ASP A 168 3.85 12.54 3.93
CA ASP A 168 5.13 13.24 3.85
C ASP A 168 5.87 12.84 2.57
N THR A 169 5.38 13.32 1.44
CA THR A 169 5.99 13.11 0.14
C THR A 169 5.77 14.37 -0.70
N GLU A 170 6.81 15.20 -0.85
CA GLU A 170 6.74 16.48 -1.57
C GLU A 170 6.09 16.35 -2.95
N ASN A 171 6.43 15.29 -3.69
CA ASN A 171 5.89 15.04 -5.03
C ASN A 171 4.36 14.86 -5.07
N PHE A 172 3.70 14.56 -3.95
CA PHE A 172 2.25 14.39 -3.90
C PHE A 172 1.50 15.62 -3.40
N SER A 173 2.16 16.46 -2.59
CA SER A 173 1.55 17.66 -1.99
C SER A 173 1.82 18.95 -2.79
N GLU A 174 2.76 18.92 -3.75
CA GLU A 174 3.09 20.07 -4.57
C GLU A 174 1.85 20.60 -5.32
N GLY A 175 1.55 21.88 -5.13
CA GLY A 175 0.40 22.57 -5.75
C GLY A 175 -0.94 22.42 -5.01
N PHE A 176 -1.01 21.60 -3.93
CA PHE A 176 -2.21 21.47 -3.12
C PHE A 176 -2.06 22.27 -1.81
N HIS A 177 -2.85 23.31 -1.65
CA HIS A 177 -2.81 24.24 -0.50
C HIS A 177 -4.05 24.15 0.40
N VAL A 178 -4.84 23.07 0.27
CA VAL A 178 -6.08 22.83 1.00
C VAL A 178 -5.99 21.48 1.75
N GLY A 179 -6.83 21.33 2.76
CA GLY A 179 -6.81 20.16 3.64
C GLY A 179 -6.65 20.60 5.09
N LEU A 180 -5.91 19.86 5.90
CA LEU A 180 -5.53 20.34 7.23
C LEU A 180 -4.51 21.49 7.07
N PRO A 181 -4.63 22.57 7.87
CA PRO A 181 -3.66 23.64 7.82
C PRO A 181 -2.22 23.10 8.02
N LYS A 182 -1.27 23.56 7.20
CA LYS A 182 0.12 23.06 7.25
C LYS A 182 0.75 23.23 8.62
N GLU A 183 0.45 24.35 9.29
CA GLU A 183 0.90 24.63 10.65
C GLU A 183 0.32 23.70 11.72
N ASN A 184 -0.74 22.97 11.39
CA ASN A 184 -1.39 21.99 12.28
C ASN A 184 -0.97 20.53 11.99
N THR A 185 -0.08 20.31 11.03
CA THR A 185 0.46 18.99 10.68
C THR A 185 1.96 18.95 10.96
N ILE A 186 2.34 18.22 11.98
CA ILE A 186 3.73 18.15 12.47
C ILE A 186 4.34 16.81 12.02
N LYS A 187 5.58 16.88 11.54
CA LYS A 187 6.33 15.67 11.17
C LYS A 187 7.36 15.34 12.25
N ILE A 188 7.45 14.05 12.56
CA ILE A 188 8.50 13.50 13.42
C ILE A 188 9.34 12.52 12.63
N ASP A 189 10.60 12.34 13.00
CA ASP A 189 11.46 11.35 12.39
C ASP A 189 10.96 9.95 12.73
N TYR A 190 10.70 9.14 11.71
CA TYR A 190 10.32 7.75 11.91
C TYR A 190 11.43 6.96 12.62
N ASN A 191 11.07 6.08 13.54
CA ASN A 191 12.02 5.32 14.36
C ASN A 191 12.90 6.18 15.32
N ASN A 192 12.51 7.42 15.57
CA ASN A 192 13.15 8.35 16.54
C ASN A 192 12.14 8.83 17.59
N ILE A 193 12.02 8.08 18.67
CA ILE A 193 11.05 8.39 19.74
C ILE A 193 11.36 9.73 20.43
N GLN A 194 12.61 10.19 20.41
CA GLN A 194 12.97 11.48 21.01
C GLN A 194 12.33 12.62 20.23
N SER A 195 12.29 12.54 18.89
CA SER A 195 11.58 13.52 18.06
C SER A 195 10.10 13.67 18.46
N TYR A 196 9.44 12.56 18.82
CA TYR A 196 8.05 12.61 19.32
C TYR A 196 7.95 13.27 20.70
N LYS A 197 8.84 12.94 21.63
CA LYS A 197 8.87 13.55 22.98
C LYS A 197 9.10 15.06 22.90
N ASP A 198 10.00 15.49 22.05
CA ASP A 198 10.33 16.93 21.88
C ASP A 198 9.12 17.73 21.39
N ILE A 199 8.36 17.20 20.41
CA ILE A 199 7.12 17.83 19.92
C ILE A 199 6.05 17.94 21.01
N ILE A 200 5.89 16.92 21.88
CA ILE A 200 4.92 16.98 22.99
C ILE A 200 5.30 18.08 23.99
N LEU A 201 6.59 18.25 24.27
CA LEU A 201 7.08 19.31 25.16
C LEU A 201 6.89 20.70 24.54
N GLU A 202 7.15 20.84 23.24
CA GLU A 202 7.04 22.12 22.53
C GLU A 202 5.58 22.61 22.41
N LEU A 203 4.67 21.72 22.01
CA LEU A 203 3.30 22.12 21.65
C LEU A 203 2.30 22.14 22.80
N SER A 204 2.59 21.57 23.94
CA SER A 204 1.64 21.18 24.99
C SER A 204 0.68 20.05 24.53
N LYS A 205 0.57 19.02 25.36
CA LYS A 205 -0.21 17.80 25.07
C LYS A 205 -1.71 18.06 24.79
N GLU A 206 -2.30 19.06 25.41
CA GLU A 206 -3.73 19.38 25.25
C GLU A 206 -4.07 19.89 23.83
N LYS A 207 -3.07 20.36 23.09
CA LYS A 207 -3.24 20.85 21.72
C LYS A 207 -3.10 19.76 20.66
N ILE A 208 -2.58 18.58 21.04
CA ILE A 208 -2.36 17.48 20.10
C ILE A 208 -3.61 16.60 20.04
N ILE A 209 -4.11 16.38 18.81
CA ILE A 209 -5.28 15.54 18.56
C ILE A 209 -4.83 14.07 18.52
N ALA A 210 -3.96 13.74 17.58
CA ALA A 210 -3.53 12.38 17.34
C ALA A 210 -2.14 12.31 16.70
N ILE A 211 -1.52 11.14 16.83
CA ILE A 211 -0.39 10.71 16.02
C ILE A 211 -0.85 9.57 15.08
N ILE A 212 -0.44 9.63 13.81
CA ILE A 212 -0.64 8.55 12.84
C ILE A 212 0.71 8.03 12.37
N VAL A 213 0.88 6.71 12.40
CA VAL A 213 2.08 6.01 11.91
C VAL A 213 1.72 4.72 11.19
N GLU A 214 2.55 4.34 10.23
CA GLU A 214 2.51 3.01 9.60
C GLU A 214 3.45 2.07 10.37
N PRO A 215 3.04 0.87 10.81
CA PRO A 215 3.97 -0.11 11.39
C PRO A 215 5.09 -0.53 10.44
N ILE A 216 4.80 -0.51 9.13
CA ILE A 216 5.81 -0.60 8.05
C ILE A 216 5.48 0.48 7.05
N GLN A 217 6.39 1.43 6.83
CA GLN A 217 6.15 2.54 5.91
C GLN A 217 5.97 2.06 4.48
N GLY A 218 4.84 2.43 3.90
CA GLY A 218 4.41 1.94 2.60
C GLY A 218 5.24 2.42 1.42
N GLN A 219 5.89 3.57 1.54
CA GLN A 219 6.70 4.16 0.47
C GLN A 219 8.13 3.63 0.48
N ILE A 220 8.76 3.57 1.63
CA ILE A 220 10.21 3.29 1.75
C ILE A 220 10.52 1.91 2.32
N VAL A 221 9.47 1.13 2.67
CA VAL A 221 9.57 -0.21 3.26
C VAL A 221 10.39 -0.22 4.57
N GLU A 222 10.33 0.88 5.32
CA GLU A 222 10.99 0.96 6.63
C GLU A 222 10.10 0.36 7.70
N VAL A 223 10.66 -0.54 8.52
CA VAL A 223 9.94 -1.24 9.59
C VAL A 223 10.13 -0.49 10.91
N ALA A 224 9.08 -0.40 11.70
CA ALA A 224 9.17 0.10 13.07
C ALA A 224 10.22 -0.69 13.85
N LYS A 225 11.18 0.01 14.47
CA LYS A 225 12.18 -0.62 15.35
C LYS A 225 11.50 -1.22 16.57
N LYS A 226 12.16 -2.21 17.15
CA LYS A 226 11.68 -2.85 18.38
C LYS A 226 11.32 -1.78 19.43
N ASN A 227 10.16 -1.93 20.03
CA ASN A 227 9.55 -1.03 21.03
C ASN A 227 9.10 0.36 20.51
N TYR A 228 9.39 0.77 19.28
CA TYR A 228 9.01 2.11 18.78
C TYR A 228 7.50 2.35 18.86
N LEU A 229 6.68 1.41 18.36
CA LEU A 229 5.22 1.52 18.41
C LEU A 229 4.70 1.45 19.85
N LYS A 230 5.29 0.59 20.68
CA LYS A 230 4.96 0.48 22.11
C LYS A 230 5.20 1.80 22.84
N GLU A 231 6.38 2.40 22.67
CA GLU A 231 6.71 3.69 23.28
C GLU A 231 5.79 4.82 22.79
N ILE A 232 5.41 4.83 21.49
CA ILE A 232 4.40 5.75 20.97
C ILE A 232 3.08 5.59 21.74
N CYS A 233 2.58 4.36 21.91
CA CYS A 233 1.34 4.09 22.62
C CYS A 233 1.42 4.50 24.09
N GLU A 234 2.50 4.15 24.78
CA GLU A 234 2.70 4.49 26.20
C GLU A 234 2.76 6.01 26.43
N ILE A 235 3.57 6.72 25.63
CA ILE A 235 3.71 8.18 25.72
C ILE A 235 2.39 8.87 25.37
N SER A 236 1.71 8.41 24.33
CA SER A 236 0.43 8.97 23.90
C SER A 236 -0.65 8.80 24.98
N ASN A 237 -0.74 7.62 25.58
CA ASN A 237 -1.68 7.34 26.66
C ASN A 237 -1.46 8.25 27.87
N GLN A 238 -0.20 8.40 28.31
CA GLN A 238 0.17 9.31 29.41
C GLN A 238 -0.20 10.78 29.13
N ASN A 239 -0.23 11.16 27.87
CA ASN A 239 -0.51 12.52 27.40
C ASN A 239 -1.91 12.71 26.83
N ASN A 240 -2.76 11.66 26.88
CA ASN A 240 -4.10 11.66 26.31
C ASN A 240 -4.10 12.04 24.80
N ILE A 241 -3.14 11.54 24.02
CA ILE A 241 -3.04 11.72 22.58
C ILE A 241 -3.58 10.45 21.92
N ILE A 242 -4.38 10.58 20.86
CA ILE A 242 -4.97 9.45 20.13
C ILE A 242 -3.89 8.83 19.23
N VAL A 243 -3.76 7.51 19.25
CA VAL A 243 -2.84 6.75 18.39
C VAL A 243 -3.59 6.10 17.26
N ILE A 244 -3.15 6.36 16.03
CA ILE A 244 -3.69 5.77 14.81
C ILE A 244 -2.60 4.93 14.15
N PHE A 245 -2.82 3.62 13.97
CA PHE A 245 -1.94 2.80 13.14
C PHE A 245 -2.56 2.61 11.77
N ASP A 246 -1.79 2.99 10.75
CA ASP A 246 -2.16 2.79 9.36
C ASP A 246 -1.67 1.41 8.87
N GLU A 247 -2.58 0.46 8.89
CA GLU A 247 -2.36 -0.94 8.46
C GLU A 247 -2.81 -1.21 7.01
N ILE A 248 -3.10 -0.15 6.24
CA ILE A 248 -3.64 -0.26 4.88
C ILE A 248 -2.74 -1.09 3.97
N LYS A 249 -1.42 -1.00 4.13
CA LYS A 249 -0.47 -1.72 3.26
C LYS A 249 0.22 -2.88 3.96
N CYS A 250 0.53 -2.76 5.23
CA CYS A 250 1.28 -3.75 6.00
C CYS A 250 0.40 -4.80 6.71
N GLY A 251 -0.89 -4.55 6.86
CA GLY A 251 -1.85 -5.45 7.47
C GLY A 251 -2.31 -6.61 6.59
N LEU A 252 -3.29 -7.32 7.08
CA LEU A 252 -3.97 -8.45 6.41
C LEU A 252 -2.99 -9.50 5.86
N GLY A 253 -2.15 -10.01 6.75
CA GLY A 253 -1.22 -11.10 6.47
C GLY A 253 0.11 -10.66 5.82
N ARG A 254 0.20 -9.44 5.33
CA ARG A 254 1.36 -8.95 4.55
C ARG A 254 2.67 -9.01 5.33
N SER A 255 2.66 -8.67 6.61
CA SER A 255 3.81 -8.74 7.51
C SER A 255 4.10 -10.14 8.09
N GLY A 256 3.27 -11.12 7.77
CA GLY A 256 3.27 -12.46 8.38
C GLY A 256 2.33 -12.61 9.58
N ASN A 257 1.76 -11.52 10.07
CA ASN A 257 0.67 -11.50 11.04
C ASN A 257 -0.59 -10.90 10.43
N LEU A 258 -1.75 -11.12 11.03
CA LEU A 258 -2.99 -10.56 10.51
C LEU A 258 -2.93 -9.03 10.43
N PHE A 259 -2.50 -8.37 11.50
CA PHE A 259 -2.10 -6.96 11.52
C PHE A 259 -0.66 -6.87 12.01
N SER A 260 0.11 -5.93 11.44
CA SER A 260 1.55 -5.84 11.68
C SER A 260 1.89 -5.49 13.12
N PHE A 261 1.09 -4.63 13.76
CA PHE A 261 1.30 -4.16 15.13
C PHE A 261 1.11 -5.25 16.20
N LEU A 262 0.50 -6.40 15.88
CA LEU A 262 0.24 -7.47 16.84
C LEU A 262 1.51 -8.10 17.43
N ASP A 263 2.68 -7.86 16.84
CA ASP A 263 3.97 -8.27 17.40
C ASP A 263 4.57 -7.25 18.40
N ASP A 264 3.99 -6.05 18.53
CA ASP A 264 4.66 -4.93 19.20
C ASP A 264 4.20 -4.70 20.65
N ASP A 265 3.44 -5.63 21.24
CA ASP A 265 2.94 -5.55 22.62
C ASP A 265 2.33 -4.18 22.94
N CYS A 266 1.54 -3.66 22.02
CA CYS A 266 0.81 -2.41 22.14
C CYS A 266 -0.49 -2.43 21.33
N VAL A 267 -1.46 -1.62 21.72
CA VAL A 267 -2.75 -1.50 21.03
C VAL A 267 -3.06 -0.03 20.81
N PRO A 268 -3.25 0.40 19.54
CA PRO A 268 -3.60 1.79 19.23
C PRO A 268 -5.07 2.09 19.60
N ASP A 269 -5.45 3.36 19.50
CA ASP A 269 -6.85 3.76 19.64
C ASP A 269 -7.67 3.53 18.37
N ILE A 270 -7.01 3.61 17.22
CA ILE A 270 -7.62 3.46 15.90
C ILE A 270 -6.66 2.70 14.99
N ILE A 271 -7.19 1.80 14.16
CA ILE A 271 -6.49 1.26 13.00
C ILE A 271 -7.25 1.60 11.71
N THR A 272 -6.52 1.78 10.61
CA THR A 272 -7.08 1.89 9.27
C THR A 272 -6.62 0.70 8.43
N THR A 273 -7.54 0.11 7.67
CA THR A 273 -7.26 -1.02 6.77
C THR A 273 -8.04 -0.89 5.46
N SER A 274 -7.50 -1.46 4.38
CA SER A 274 -8.11 -1.44 3.04
C SER A 274 -7.42 -2.48 2.15
N LYS A 275 -7.08 -2.11 0.92
CA LYS A 275 -6.34 -2.94 -0.08
C LYS A 275 -6.80 -4.41 -0.10
N ALA A 276 -6.08 -5.28 0.62
CA ALA A 276 -6.36 -6.71 0.66
C ALA A 276 -7.76 -7.06 1.19
N LEU A 277 -8.40 -6.16 1.96
CA LEU A 277 -9.67 -6.42 2.64
C LEU A 277 -10.78 -6.90 1.68
N GLY A 278 -10.87 -6.33 0.50
CA GLY A 278 -11.89 -6.69 -0.50
C GLY A 278 -11.55 -7.91 -1.36
N GLY A 279 -10.49 -8.66 -1.03
CA GLY A 279 -10.09 -9.88 -1.76
C GLY A 279 -9.61 -9.63 -3.19
N GLY A 280 -9.25 -8.40 -3.53
CA GLY A 280 -8.84 -8.00 -4.87
C GLY A 280 -10.00 -7.83 -5.87
N LYS A 281 -11.24 -7.96 -5.43
CA LYS A 281 -12.45 -7.82 -6.26
C LYS A 281 -13.21 -6.55 -5.95
N ASN A 282 -13.47 -6.28 -4.69
CA ASN A 282 -14.26 -5.14 -4.27
C ASN A 282 -13.44 -4.09 -3.53
N ALA A 283 -13.74 -2.83 -3.79
CA ALA A 283 -13.14 -1.73 -3.05
C ALA A 283 -13.86 -1.55 -1.71
N ILE A 284 -13.13 -1.78 -0.62
CA ILE A 284 -13.60 -1.59 0.74
C ILE A 284 -12.44 -1.20 1.65
N SER A 285 -12.75 -0.39 2.65
CA SER A 285 -11.84 -0.02 3.72
C SER A 285 -12.57 0.04 5.06
N ALA A 286 -11.82 -0.03 6.14
CA ALA A 286 -12.37 0.15 7.48
C ALA A 286 -11.44 1.05 8.31
N MET A 287 -12.05 1.93 9.09
CA MET A 287 -11.47 2.53 10.29
C MET A 287 -12.08 1.80 11.47
N ILE A 288 -11.24 1.17 12.31
CA ILE A 288 -11.67 0.45 13.50
C ILE A 288 -11.14 1.19 14.73
N ALA A 289 -12.02 1.49 15.66
CA ALA A 289 -11.68 2.32 16.82
C ALA A 289 -12.08 1.65 18.14
N ARG A 290 -11.42 2.04 19.21
CA ARG A 290 -11.86 1.71 20.57
C ARG A 290 -13.29 2.19 20.79
N LYS A 291 -14.13 1.33 21.31
CA LYS A 291 -15.56 1.59 21.55
C LYS A 291 -15.79 2.89 22.35
N LYS A 292 -15.00 3.08 23.40
CA LYS A 292 -15.09 4.31 24.23
C LYS A 292 -14.81 5.58 23.43
N LEU A 293 -13.80 5.54 22.56
CA LEU A 293 -13.42 6.67 21.70
C LEU A 293 -14.53 6.97 20.68
N PHE A 294 -15.02 5.94 19.98
CA PHE A 294 -16.09 6.07 18.99
C PHE A 294 -17.37 6.65 19.61
N ASN A 295 -17.80 6.11 20.76
CA ASN A 295 -19.00 6.55 21.43
C ASN A 295 -18.89 8.01 21.94
N LYS A 296 -17.72 8.45 22.37
CA LYS A 296 -17.48 9.86 22.74
C LYS A 296 -17.71 10.81 21.56
N ALA A 297 -17.34 10.41 20.34
CA ALA A 297 -17.46 11.24 19.15
C ALA A 297 -18.86 11.14 18.50
N TYR A 298 -19.39 9.93 18.30
CA TYR A 298 -20.56 9.66 17.47
C TYR A 298 -21.68 8.87 18.18
N GLY A 299 -21.52 8.49 19.43
CA GLY A 299 -22.45 7.60 20.15
C GLY A 299 -23.82 8.22 20.49
N SER A 300 -24.04 9.52 20.31
CA SER A 300 -25.34 10.16 20.52
C SER A 300 -26.14 10.26 19.22
N ILE A 301 -27.48 10.21 19.31
CA ILE A 301 -28.38 10.32 18.14
C ILE A 301 -28.04 11.54 17.28
N ASN A 302 -27.82 12.70 17.89
CA ASN A 302 -27.54 13.95 17.16
C ASN A 302 -26.17 13.95 16.45
N LYS A 303 -25.30 13.02 16.75
CA LYS A 303 -23.94 12.91 16.18
C LYS A 303 -23.77 11.69 15.29
N SER A 304 -24.70 10.75 15.30
CA SER A 304 -24.57 9.45 14.61
C SER A 304 -24.41 9.55 13.10
N THR A 305 -24.86 10.65 12.47
CA THR A 305 -24.79 10.88 11.03
C THR A 305 -23.75 11.91 10.60
N LEU A 306 -22.94 12.45 11.52
CA LEU A 306 -21.91 13.46 11.20
C LEU A 306 -20.81 12.94 10.30
N HIS A 307 -20.59 11.63 10.28
CA HIS A 307 -19.68 10.97 9.37
C HIS A 307 -20.31 9.71 8.80
N THR A 308 -20.64 9.74 7.51
CA THR A 308 -21.20 8.60 6.75
C THR A 308 -20.69 8.66 5.31
N THR A 309 -20.66 7.54 4.62
CA THR A 309 -20.48 7.46 3.17
C THR A 309 -21.67 6.77 2.52
N THR A 310 -21.88 6.97 1.23
CA THR A 310 -22.97 6.33 0.50
C THR A 310 -22.79 4.82 0.42
N PHE A 311 -21.55 4.37 0.18
CA PHE A 311 -21.22 2.96 -0.07
C PHE A 311 -20.73 2.19 1.16
N PHE A 312 -20.93 2.71 2.37
CA PHE A 312 -20.43 2.06 3.59
C PHE A 312 -21.05 0.68 3.89
N GLY A 313 -22.20 0.39 3.30
CA GLY A 313 -22.92 -0.88 3.46
C GLY A 313 -23.08 -1.68 2.15
N LEU A 314 -22.16 -1.53 1.18
CA LEU A 314 -22.20 -2.29 -0.07
C LEU A 314 -22.07 -3.80 0.23
N GLY A 315 -23.14 -4.56 -0.05
CA GLY A 315 -23.28 -5.95 0.36
C GLY A 315 -22.23 -6.88 -0.21
N GLU A 316 -21.96 -6.78 -1.50
CA GLU A 316 -20.97 -7.61 -2.20
C GLU A 316 -19.55 -7.35 -1.66
N ALA A 317 -19.19 -6.09 -1.41
CA ALA A 317 -17.89 -5.75 -0.82
C ALA A 317 -17.74 -6.29 0.60
N CYS A 318 -18.81 -6.27 1.40
CA CYS A 318 -18.80 -6.90 2.72
C CYS A 318 -18.67 -8.43 2.62
N ALA A 319 -19.34 -9.07 1.66
CA ALA A 319 -19.27 -10.53 1.45
C ALA A 319 -17.85 -10.96 1.08
N THR A 320 -17.21 -10.30 0.12
CA THR A 320 -15.81 -10.60 -0.26
C THR A 320 -14.83 -10.29 0.87
N ALA A 321 -15.06 -9.24 1.67
CA ALA A 321 -14.22 -8.92 2.82
C ALA A 321 -14.33 -9.97 3.93
N ILE A 322 -15.53 -10.50 4.22
CA ILE A 322 -15.74 -11.59 5.18
C ILE A 322 -14.94 -12.82 4.75
N GLU A 323 -15.06 -13.24 3.48
CA GLU A 323 -14.32 -14.40 2.99
C GLU A 323 -12.81 -14.16 2.97
N THR A 324 -12.38 -12.96 2.67
CA THR A 324 -10.96 -12.57 2.73
C THR A 324 -10.42 -12.71 4.15
N LEU A 325 -11.14 -12.23 5.15
CA LEU A 325 -10.77 -12.41 6.56
C LEU A 325 -10.71 -13.87 6.96
N ASN A 326 -11.70 -14.69 6.56
CA ASN A 326 -11.71 -16.11 6.83
C ASN A 326 -10.47 -16.84 6.27
N ILE A 327 -9.97 -16.43 5.11
CA ILE A 327 -8.78 -17.03 4.50
C ILE A 327 -7.51 -16.54 5.20
N ILE A 328 -7.37 -15.22 5.38
CA ILE A 328 -6.12 -14.61 5.83
C ILE A 328 -5.91 -14.79 7.34
N SER A 329 -6.96 -14.91 8.13
CA SER A 329 -6.86 -15.14 9.58
C SER A 329 -6.52 -16.58 9.97
N ASP A 330 -6.49 -17.51 9.01
CA ASP A 330 -6.05 -18.89 9.27
C ASP A 330 -4.58 -18.91 9.69
N GLU A 331 -4.29 -19.43 10.88
CA GLU A 331 -2.95 -19.51 11.45
C GLU A 331 -1.98 -20.26 10.52
N LYS A 332 -2.42 -21.34 9.87
CA LYS A 332 -1.60 -22.10 8.93
C LYS A 332 -1.24 -21.26 7.71
N PHE A 333 -2.18 -20.43 7.24
CA PHE A 333 -1.91 -19.49 6.14
C PHE A 333 -0.82 -18.48 6.54
N LEU A 334 -0.93 -17.89 7.73
CA LEU A 334 0.07 -16.93 8.25
C LEU A 334 1.44 -17.59 8.49
N GLU A 335 1.47 -18.82 9.00
CA GLU A 335 2.72 -19.58 9.16
C GLU A 335 3.43 -19.85 7.81
N VAL A 336 2.66 -20.17 6.77
CA VAL A 336 3.22 -20.35 5.42
C VAL A 336 3.85 -19.07 4.92
N ILE A 337 3.23 -17.91 5.18
CA ILE A 337 3.80 -16.60 4.83
C ILE A 337 5.10 -16.35 5.59
N LYS A 338 5.15 -16.64 6.89
CA LYS A 338 6.37 -16.51 7.71
C LYS A 338 7.52 -17.37 7.15
N LYS A 339 7.24 -18.62 6.78
CA LYS A 339 8.24 -19.52 6.17
C LYS A 339 8.75 -18.98 4.82
N LYS A 340 7.83 -18.53 3.93
CA LYS A 340 8.21 -17.90 2.66
C LYS A 340 9.03 -16.64 2.87
N SER A 341 8.66 -15.81 3.84
CA SER A 341 9.40 -14.62 4.22
C SER A 341 10.83 -14.98 4.63
N GLN A 342 11.01 -15.89 5.57
CA GLN A 342 12.32 -16.34 6.03
C GLN A 342 13.17 -16.84 4.87
N PHE A 343 12.63 -17.69 4.02
CA PHE A 343 13.31 -18.18 2.83
C PHE A 343 13.74 -17.02 1.91
N THR A 344 12.83 -16.07 1.64
CA THR A 344 13.12 -14.94 0.75
C THR A 344 14.24 -14.06 1.29
N PHE A 345 14.21 -13.73 2.58
CA PHE A 345 15.27 -12.95 3.22
C PHE A 345 16.62 -13.68 3.16
N GLN A 346 16.65 -14.98 3.46
CA GLN A 346 17.88 -15.78 3.40
C GLN A 346 18.52 -15.76 2.01
N GLU A 347 17.71 -15.92 0.95
CA GLU A 347 18.22 -15.91 -0.42
C GLU A 347 18.65 -14.49 -0.87
N LEU A 348 17.91 -13.44 -0.48
CA LEU A 348 18.29 -12.07 -0.78
C LEU A 348 19.55 -11.64 -0.04
N ASP A 349 19.74 -12.06 1.22
CA ASP A 349 20.97 -11.79 1.98
C ASP A 349 22.19 -12.45 1.32
N LYS A 350 22.08 -13.69 0.81
CA LYS A 350 23.12 -14.32 0.01
C LYS A 350 23.48 -13.49 -1.23
N LEU A 351 22.48 -12.91 -1.90
CA LEU A 351 22.73 -12.01 -3.04
C LEU A 351 23.42 -10.72 -2.61
N LYS A 352 23.00 -10.11 -1.51
CA LYS A 352 23.64 -8.93 -0.94
C LYS A 352 25.11 -9.18 -0.62
N ASP A 353 25.41 -10.29 0.06
CA ASP A 353 26.78 -10.67 0.44
C ASP A 353 27.65 -10.94 -0.80
N LYS A 354 27.07 -11.52 -1.85
CA LYS A 354 27.77 -11.77 -3.11
C LYS A 354 27.98 -10.51 -3.95
N TYR A 355 27.04 -9.56 -3.88
CA TYR A 355 27.04 -8.34 -4.71
C TYR A 355 26.96 -7.05 -3.89
N PRO A 356 27.84 -6.84 -2.88
CA PRO A 356 27.76 -5.74 -1.92
C PRO A 356 27.93 -4.36 -2.57
N LYS A 357 28.52 -4.30 -3.77
CA LYS A 357 28.66 -3.06 -4.54
C LYS A 357 27.35 -2.56 -5.21
N TYR A 358 26.33 -3.41 -5.25
CA TYR A 358 25.05 -3.10 -5.87
C TYR A 358 23.91 -3.04 -4.88
N ILE A 359 23.87 -3.96 -3.90
CA ILE A 359 22.80 -4.02 -2.89
C ILE A 359 23.33 -3.44 -1.59
N LYS A 360 22.73 -2.33 -1.16
CA LYS A 360 23.06 -1.62 0.07
C LYS A 360 22.40 -2.28 1.28
N SER A 361 21.09 -2.51 1.19
CA SER A 361 20.31 -3.10 2.28
C SER A 361 19.12 -3.91 1.77
N ILE A 362 18.65 -4.84 2.60
CA ILE A 362 17.38 -5.54 2.45
C ILE A 362 16.58 -5.29 3.72
N LYS A 363 15.38 -4.76 3.57
CA LYS A 363 14.53 -4.34 4.67
C LYS A 363 13.07 -4.78 4.45
N GLY A 364 12.28 -4.79 5.50
CA GLY A 364 10.88 -5.19 5.42
C GLY A 364 10.51 -6.29 6.42
N LYS A 365 9.29 -6.81 6.30
CA LYS A 365 8.73 -7.86 7.15
C LYS A 365 7.68 -8.65 6.38
N GLY A 366 7.63 -9.96 6.57
CA GLY A 366 6.73 -10.81 5.80
C GLY A 366 7.10 -10.83 4.32
N LEU A 367 6.10 -10.70 3.45
CA LEU A 367 6.28 -10.56 2.01
C LEU A 367 6.13 -9.10 1.53
N PHE A 368 6.53 -8.16 2.37
CA PHE A 368 6.72 -6.75 2.04
C PHE A 368 8.18 -6.40 2.24
N ILE A 369 8.97 -6.51 1.16
CA ILE A 369 10.43 -6.41 1.21
C ILE A 369 10.89 -5.31 0.26
N GLY A 370 11.83 -4.50 0.73
CA GLY A 370 12.56 -3.49 -0.03
C GLY A 370 14.00 -3.95 -0.26
N ILE A 371 14.43 -3.93 -1.51
CA ILE A 371 15.83 -4.16 -1.90
C ILE A 371 16.42 -2.81 -2.28
N GLU A 372 17.26 -2.24 -1.43
CA GLU A 372 17.88 -0.94 -1.63
C GLU A 372 19.18 -1.09 -2.40
N PHE A 373 19.27 -0.44 -3.57
CA PHE A 373 20.47 -0.43 -4.40
C PHE A 373 21.40 0.73 -4.02
N ASP A 374 22.72 0.51 -4.11
CA ASP A 374 23.75 1.55 -3.96
C ASP A 374 23.94 2.32 -5.27
N PHE A 375 22.98 3.20 -5.59
CA PHE A 375 23.09 4.03 -6.79
C PHE A 375 24.15 5.12 -6.70
N ASP A 376 24.53 5.56 -5.51
CA ASP A 376 25.56 6.59 -5.35
C ASP A 376 26.94 6.05 -5.79
N ASN A 377 27.25 4.80 -5.48
CA ASN A 377 28.45 4.13 -6.00
C ASN A 377 28.38 3.97 -7.54
N ILE A 378 27.21 3.65 -8.09
CA ILE A 378 27.04 3.50 -9.55
C ILE A 378 27.18 4.85 -10.26
N ILE A 379 26.57 5.92 -9.74
CA ILE A 379 26.61 7.26 -10.29
C ILE A 379 28.02 7.83 -10.28
N SER A 380 28.77 7.65 -9.18
CA SER A 380 30.17 8.08 -9.11
C SER A 380 31.01 7.45 -10.21
N ASN A 381 30.84 6.15 -10.46
CA ASN A 381 31.51 5.45 -11.56
C ASN A 381 31.13 5.96 -12.96
N ILE A 382 29.88 6.43 -13.15
CA ILE A 382 29.44 7.05 -14.41
C ILE A 382 30.13 8.41 -14.62
N LEU A 383 30.18 9.23 -13.57
CA LEU A 383 30.79 10.56 -13.61
C LEU A 383 32.30 10.46 -13.87
N PHE A 384 33.01 9.53 -13.27
CA PHE A 384 34.42 9.27 -13.52
C PHE A 384 34.71 8.87 -14.97
N LYS A 385 33.81 8.20 -15.66
CA LYS A 385 33.94 7.79 -17.07
C LYS A 385 33.59 8.90 -18.06
N LYS A 386 33.37 10.16 -17.62
CA LYS A 386 33.02 11.32 -18.45
C LYS A 386 31.83 11.11 -19.39
N ILE A 387 30.89 10.25 -19.01
CA ILE A 387 29.64 10.09 -19.75
C ILE A 387 28.77 11.33 -19.45
N LYS A 388 28.69 12.25 -20.42
CA LYS A 388 27.78 13.39 -20.35
C LYS A 388 26.35 12.87 -20.44
N ILE A 389 25.69 12.67 -19.28
CA ILE A 389 24.27 12.40 -19.23
C ILE A 389 23.58 13.75 -19.22
N PRO A 390 22.85 14.15 -20.29
CA PRO A 390 22.16 15.41 -20.32
C PRO A 390 21.12 15.44 -19.19
N PHE A 391 21.24 16.37 -18.27
CA PHE A 391 20.24 16.85 -17.33
C PHE A 391 19.16 15.83 -16.90
N ILE A 392 19.54 14.79 -16.18
CA ILE A 392 18.56 13.90 -15.55
C ILE A 392 18.41 14.35 -14.10
N LYS A 393 17.43 15.21 -13.85
CA LYS A 393 17.09 15.75 -12.51
C LYS A 393 16.83 14.63 -11.48
N ASN A 394 16.50 13.40 -11.94
CA ASN A 394 16.19 12.24 -11.12
C ASN A 394 16.87 10.96 -11.65
N ILE A 395 18.21 10.97 -11.72
CA ILE A 395 18.99 9.84 -12.25
C ILE A 395 18.69 8.51 -11.53
N LYS A 396 18.45 8.53 -10.22
CA LYS A 396 18.09 7.33 -9.43
C LYS A 396 16.78 6.70 -9.90
N THR A 397 15.76 7.53 -10.18
CA THR A 397 14.48 7.08 -10.76
C THR A 397 14.66 6.41 -12.12
N VAL A 398 15.54 6.97 -12.96
CA VAL A 398 15.82 6.41 -14.30
C VAL A 398 16.60 5.11 -14.21
N LEU A 399 17.55 5.00 -13.29
CA LEU A 399 18.29 3.75 -13.01
C LEU A 399 17.34 2.63 -12.55
N MET A 400 16.45 2.93 -11.60
CA MET A 400 15.46 1.94 -11.15
C MET A 400 14.47 1.59 -12.25
N GLY A 401 14.02 2.58 -13.03
CA GLY A 401 13.17 2.34 -14.21
C GLY A 401 13.82 1.40 -15.22
N ALA A 402 15.14 1.51 -15.43
CA ALA A 402 15.89 0.57 -16.28
C ALA A 402 15.89 -0.85 -15.71
N ILE A 403 16.07 -0.99 -14.39
CA ILE A 403 16.06 -2.30 -13.69
C ILE A 403 14.67 -2.95 -13.78
N VAL A 404 13.62 -2.21 -13.46
CA VAL A 404 12.23 -2.72 -13.51
C VAL A 404 11.85 -3.11 -14.93
N ARG A 405 12.26 -2.32 -15.93
CA ARG A 405 12.07 -2.68 -17.34
C ARG A 405 12.82 -3.96 -17.73
N GLU A 406 14.04 -4.16 -17.27
CA GLU A 406 14.81 -5.38 -17.49
C GLU A 406 14.11 -6.61 -16.90
N PHE A 407 13.60 -6.51 -15.65
CA PHE A 407 12.79 -7.56 -15.05
C PHE A 407 11.58 -7.92 -15.92
N LEU A 408 10.84 -6.92 -16.41
CA LEU A 408 9.64 -7.15 -17.20
C LEU A 408 9.94 -7.77 -18.57
N HIS A 409 10.88 -7.21 -19.31
CA HIS A 409 11.12 -7.59 -20.71
C HIS A 409 11.91 -8.88 -20.84
N GLU A 410 12.97 -9.05 -20.03
CA GLU A 410 13.88 -10.20 -20.15
C GLU A 410 13.49 -11.35 -19.22
N HIS A 411 12.90 -11.06 -18.06
CA HIS A 411 12.60 -12.07 -17.04
C HIS A 411 11.11 -12.32 -16.83
N LYS A 412 10.24 -11.55 -17.50
CA LYS A 412 8.77 -11.67 -17.39
C LYS A 412 8.26 -11.50 -15.96
N ILE A 413 8.85 -10.56 -15.22
CA ILE A 413 8.48 -10.23 -13.85
C ILE A 413 8.07 -8.77 -13.77
N LEU A 414 6.84 -8.51 -13.31
CA LEU A 414 6.32 -7.18 -13.07
C LEU A 414 6.64 -6.75 -11.64
N LEU A 415 7.39 -5.66 -11.50
CA LEU A 415 7.80 -5.08 -10.22
C LEU A 415 7.48 -3.59 -10.17
N GLN A 416 7.55 -3.03 -8.97
CA GLN A 416 7.36 -1.60 -8.72
C GLN A 416 8.48 -1.00 -7.87
N PHE A 417 8.59 0.30 -7.92
CA PHE A 417 9.38 1.13 -7.01
C PHE A 417 8.62 2.42 -6.70
N ASN A 418 9.06 3.15 -5.70
CA ASN A 418 8.41 4.40 -5.30
C ASN A 418 9.32 5.60 -5.60
N ASN A 419 8.73 6.72 -6.00
CA ASN A 419 9.50 7.91 -6.37
C ASN A 419 10.12 8.64 -5.17
N SER A 420 9.60 8.44 -3.96
CA SER A 420 10.15 9.00 -2.72
C SER A 420 11.50 8.40 -2.36
N GLN A 421 11.69 7.10 -2.63
CA GLN A 421 12.96 6.41 -2.46
C GLN A 421 13.24 5.52 -3.67
N PRO A 422 13.63 6.12 -4.81
CA PRO A 422 13.72 5.42 -6.09
C PRO A 422 14.80 4.34 -6.13
N GLU A 423 15.77 4.33 -5.21
CA GLU A 423 16.75 3.26 -5.05
C GLU A 423 16.19 1.98 -4.43
N THR A 424 14.95 1.97 -3.94
CA THR A 424 14.33 0.79 -3.33
C THR A 424 13.39 0.09 -4.31
N LEU A 425 13.76 -1.11 -4.75
CA LEU A 425 12.89 -2.04 -5.46
C LEU A 425 11.95 -2.70 -4.46
N VAL A 426 10.65 -2.68 -4.75
CA VAL A 426 9.63 -3.22 -3.84
C VAL A 426 9.19 -4.61 -4.29
N PHE A 427 9.45 -5.61 -3.47
CA PHE A 427 8.94 -6.98 -3.60
C PHE A 427 7.63 -7.07 -2.80
N LEU A 428 6.52 -7.17 -3.52
CA LEU A 428 5.17 -7.15 -2.92
C LEU A 428 4.23 -8.14 -3.64
N PRO A 429 4.59 -9.45 -3.72
CA PRO A 429 3.79 -10.43 -4.44
C PRO A 429 2.47 -10.74 -3.73
N PRO A 430 1.51 -11.43 -4.39
CA PRO A 430 0.42 -12.10 -3.68
C PRO A 430 0.96 -13.03 -2.59
N LEU A 431 0.25 -13.16 -1.46
CA LEU A 431 0.68 -14.00 -0.33
C LEU A 431 0.65 -15.50 -0.66
N ILE A 432 -0.11 -15.86 -1.68
CA ILE A 432 -0.21 -17.23 -2.19
C ILE A 432 0.98 -17.65 -3.06
N ILE A 433 1.89 -16.72 -3.38
CA ILE A 433 3.07 -16.98 -4.23
C ILE A 433 3.77 -18.28 -3.82
N SER A 434 4.19 -19.10 -4.78
CA SER A 434 4.93 -20.33 -4.52
C SER A 434 6.42 -20.06 -4.24
N GLN A 435 7.10 -21.05 -3.68
CA GLN A 435 8.55 -20.97 -3.45
C GLN A 435 9.31 -20.94 -4.78
N GLU A 436 8.84 -21.67 -5.79
CA GLU A 436 9.40 -21.71 -7.14
C GLU A 436 9.31 -20.34 -7.83
N GLU A 437 8.20 -19.63 -7.66
CA GLU A 437 8.04 -18.27 -8.18
C GLU A 437 8.99 -17.29 -7.47
N ILE A 438 9.21 -17.46 -6.15
CA ILE A 438 10.21 -16.68 -5.40
C ILE A 438 11.62 -16.99 -5.93
N ILE A 439 11.97 -18.25 -6.14
CA ILE A 439 13.26 -18.65 -6.72
C ILE A 439 13.45 -18.02 -8.11
N THR A 440 12.40 -17.99 -8.93
CA THR A 440 12.44 -17.33 -10.25
C THR A 440 12.82 -15.85 -10.12
N PHE A 441 12.27 -15.14 -9.14
CA PHE A 441 12.64 -13.75 -8.87
C PHE A 441 14.11 -13.62 -8.40
N ILE A 442 14.56 -14.50 -7.51
CA ILE A 442 15.94 -14.50 -6.98
C ILE A 442 16.95 -14.72 -8.12
N GLU A 443 16.70 -15.70 -8.99
CA GLU A 443 17.56 -15.99 -10.15
C GLU A 443 17.54 -14.84 -11.17
N ALA A 444 16.40 -14.21 -11.40
CA ALA A 444 16.31 -13.02 -12.24
C ALA A 444 17.14 -11.87 -11.67
N THR A 445 17.03 -11.62 -10.35
CA THR A 445 17.81 -10.60 -9.65
C THR A 445 19.30 -10.87 -9.79
N LYS A 446 19.75 -12.11 -9.59
CA LYS A 446 21.14 -12.53 -9.75
C LYS A 446 21.65 -12.24 -11.18
N LYS A 447 20.90 -12.62 -12.21
CA LYS A 447 21.26 -12.38 -13.63
C LYS A 447 21.40 -10.89 -13.94
N ILE A 448 20.52 -10.05 -13.39
CA ILE A 448 20.56 -8.59 -13.51
C ILE A 448 21.84 -8.03 -12.89
N LEU A 449 22.22 -8.53 -11.71
CA LEU A 449 23.45 -8.11 -11.01
C LEU A 449 24.70 -8.58 -11.75
N GLU A 450 24.71 -9.81 -12.30
CA GLU A 450 25.79 -10.36 -13.12
C GLU A 450 26.00 -9.58 -14.42
N LYS A 451 24.91 -9.17 -15.08
CA LYS A 451 24.93 -8.32 -16.29
C LYS A 451 25.51 -6.92 -16.00
N GLY A 452 25.36 -6.46 -14.76
CA GLY A 452 25.83 -5.17 -14.28
C GLY A 452 24.89 -4.02 -14.59
N LEU A 453 24.54 -3.25 -13.55
CA LEU A 453 23.52 -2.21 -13.61
C LEU A 453 23.87 -1.08 -14.60
N LEU A 454 25.16 -0.77 -14.82
CA LEU A 454 25.61 0.19 -15.83
C LEU A 454 25.29 -0.25 -17.25
N ASN A 455 25.43 -1.54 -17.57
CA ASN A 455 25.11 -2.06 -18.89
C ASN A 455 23.60 -2.00 -19.15
N ILE A 456 22.79 -2.33 -18.14
CA ILE A 456 21.32 -2.23 -18.19
C ILE A 456 20.90 -0.78 -18.44
N PHE A 457 21.48 0.15 -17.69
CA PHE A 457 21.23 1.58 -17.85
C PHE A 457 21.60 2.10 -19.23
N ALA A 458 22.78 1.74 -19.74
CA ALA A 458 23.22 2.13 -21.08
C ALA A 458 22.24 1.62 -22.17
N LYS A 459 21.82 0.34 -22.08
CA LYS A 459 20.82 -0.26 -22.99
C LYS A 459 19.49 0.51 -22.92
N PHE A 460 19.05 0.87 -21.71
CA PHE A 460 17.81 1.62 -21.46
C PHE A 460 17.85 3.01 -22.13
N ILE A 461 18.94 3.76 -21.94
CA ILE A 461 19.10 5.09 -22.54
C ILE A 461 19.10 5.01 -24.06
N VAL A 462 19.90 4.11 -24.66
CA VAL A 462 19.97 3.93 -26.13
C VAL A 462 18.61 3.52 -26.71
N GLY A 463 17.89 2.65 -26.01
CA GLY A 463 16.55 2.22 -26.43
C GLY A 463 15.48 3.32 -26.35
N ASN A 464 15.61 4.29 -25.45
CA ASN A 464 14.67 5.40 -25.31
C ASN A 464 15.02 6.66 -26.13
N ILE A 465 16.29 6.84 -26.57
CA ILE A 465 16.69 7.95 -27.45
C ILE A 465 16.17 7.73 -28.88
N LYS A 466 15.89 6.49 -29.27
CA LYS A 466 15.35 6.15 -30.60
C LYS A 466 13.82 6.30 -30.72
N ILE A 467 13.15 6.80 -29.68
CA ILE A 467 11.71 7.03 -29.60
C ILE A 467 11.41 8.53 -29.51
#